data_7f5eeb9c9d4b9b3196894bb27dcb5d53
#
_entry.id   7f5eeb9c9d4b9b3196894bb27dcb5d53
#
_cell.length_a   1.000
_cell.length_b   1.000
_cell.length_c   1.000
_cell.angle_alpha   90.00
_cell.angle_beta   90.00
_cell.angle_gamma   90.00
#
_symmetry.space_group_name_H-M   'P 1'
#
loop_
_entity.id
_entity.type
_entity.pdbx_description
1 polymer ?
#
loop_
_entity_poly.entity_id
_entity_poly.type
_entity_poly.pdbx_seq_one_letter_code
_entity_poly.pdbx_strand_id
1 'polypeptide(L)'
;MSDKTESVADTQAQGPVVRTVPEGDDRERMVCVDCGFIHYDNPRIVAGAVCTWQDKILLCRRAIRPRIGYWTIPAGYLELNETIDEGAGREVVEESGASVEMGAFLGMFEIPRISQIYMIYQAAMTGPELDPGPESSDAALFDWADIPWDDLAFPSVTWALEVYRA
;
A
#
# COMPACT_ATOMS: atom_id res chain seq x y z
N MET A 1 31.50 -1.48 -55.60
CA MET A 1 31.74 -1.54 -54.14
C MET A 1 30.41 -1.35 -53.50
N SER A 2 29.75 -2.46 -53.13
CA SER A 2 28.42 -2.45 -52.49
C SER A 2 28.62 -2.49 -50.98
N ASP A 3 28.25 -1.39 -50.37
CA ASP A 3 28.23 -1.27 -48.93
C ASP A 3 26.99 -2.01 -48.40
N LYS A 4 27.24 -3.17 -47.76
CA LYS A 4 26.20 -3.89 -47.03
C LYS A 4 26.14 -3.34 -45.62
N THR A 5 25.27 -2.39 -45.36
CA THR A 5 24.82 -2.05 -44.03
C THR A 5 24.04 -3.24 -43.47
N GLU A 6 24.67 -4.06 -42.65
CA GLU A 6 23.98 -5.04 -41.80
C GLU A 6 23.11 -4.27 -40.80
N SER A 7 21.80 -4.43 -40.94
CA SER A 7 20.86 -3.97 -39.93
C SER A 7 21.05 -4.83 -38.69
N VAL A 8 21.61 -4.23 -37.64
CA VAL A 8 21.57 -4.81 -36.29
C VAL A 8 20.08 -4.89 -35.91
N ALA A 9 19.56 -6.11 -35.88
CA ALA A 9 18.23 -6.36 -35.34
C ALA A 9 18.22 -5.88 -33.89
N ASP A 10 17.37 -4.92 -33.59
CA ASP A 10 17.12 -4.40 -32.24
C ASP A 10 16.44 -5.54 -31.46
N THR A 11 17.23 -6.41 -30.86
CA THR A 11 16.75 -7.46 -29.95
C THR A 11 16.37 -6.77 -28.66
N GLN A 12 15.11 -6.38 -28.54
CA GLN A 12 14.56 -5.90 -27.28
C GLN A 12 14.81 -6.97 -26.21
N ALA A 13 15.61 -6.64 -25.20
CA ALA A 13 15.86 -7.50 -24.07
C ALA A 13 14.52 -7.84 -23.40
N GLN A 14 14.24 -9.15 -23.23
CA GLN A 14 12.94 -9.61 -22.69
C GLN A 14 12.81 -9.37 -21.17
N GLY A 15 13.86 -8.90 -20.53
CA GLY A 15 13.93 -8.69 -19.10
C GLY A 15 14.11 -10.01 -18.30
N PRO A 16 13.92 -10.00 -16.97
CA PRO A 16 14.10 -11.16 -16.10
C PRO A 16 12.89 -12.09 -16.17
N VAL A 17 12.84 -12.97 -17.18
CA VAL A 17 11.71 -13.86 -17.46
C VAL A 17 11.96 -15.32 -17.13
N VAL A 18 13.21 -15.72 -16.83
CA VAL A 18 13.56 -17.10 -16.50
C VAL A 18 13.67 -17.26 -14.99
N ARG A 19 12.93 -18.23 -14.44
CA ARG A 19 13.00 -18.59 -13.03
C ARG A 19 14.08 -19.65 -12.82
N THR A 20 15.13 -19.30 -12.09
CA THR A 20 16.25 -20.19 -11.78
C THR A 20 16.94 -19.75 -10.47
N VAL A 21 17.79 -20.63 -9.90
CA VAL A 21 18.64 -20.27 -8.76
C VAL A 21 19.94 -19.69 -9.32
N PRO A 22 20.19 -18.37 -9.15
CA PRO A 22 21.43 -17.75 -9.62
C PRO A 22 22.64 -18.29 -8.85
N GLU A 23 23.81 -18.15 -9.45
CA GLU A 23 25.08 -18.51 -8.76
C GLU A 23 25.23 -17.69 -7.47
N GLY A 24 25.46 -18.40 -6.36
CA GLY A 24 25.61 -17.78 -5.03
C GLY A 24 24.30 -17.47 -4.29
N ASP A 25 23.14 -17.78 -4.87
CA ASP A 25 21.82 -17.68 -4.17
C ASP A 25 21.34 -19.07 -3.69
N ASP A 26 20.40 -19.08 -2.75
CA ASP A 26 19.76 -20.29 -2.22
C ASP A 26 18.30 -20.45 -2.68
N ARG A 27 17.80 -19.50 -3.50
CA ARG A 27 16.39 -19.42 -3.93
C ARG A 27 16.27 -19.14 -5.41
N GLU A 28 15.13 -19.56 -5.97
CA GLU A 28 14.77 -19.18 -7.33
C GLU A 28 14.49 -17.68 -7.42
N ARG A 29 15.07 -17.05 -8.46
CA ARG A 29 14.84 -15.65 -8.82
C ARG A 29 14.43 -15.56 -10.29
N MET A 30 13.87 -14.42 -10.67
CA MET A 30 13.66 -14.09 -12.06
C MET A 30 14.95 -13.51 -12.62
N VAL A 31 15.50 -14.15 -13.67
CA VAL A 31 16.78 -13.80 -14.27
C VAL A 31 16.59 -13.43 -15.74
N CYS A 32 17.25 -12.36 -16.18
CA CYS A 32 17.35 -12.01 -17.58
C CYS A 32 18.46 -12.83 -18.24
N VAL A 33 18.12 -13.60 -19.28
CA VAL A 33 19.10 -14.44 -20.00
C VAL A 33 20.07 -13.63 -20.85
N ASP A 34 19.67 -12.41 -21.26
CA ASP A 34 20.47 -11.58 -22.15
C ASP A 34 21.59 -10.82 -21.42
N CYS A 35 21.33 -10.34 -20.21
CA CYS A 35 22.27 -9.50 -19.45
C CYS A 35 22.61 -10.02 -18.05
N GLY A 36 22.00 -11.13 -17.60
CA GLY A 36 22.22 -11.69 -16.28
C GLY A 36 21.58 -10.93 -15.12
N PHE A 37 20.77 -9.90 -15.39
CA PHE A 37 20.08 -9.16 -14.34
C PHE A 37 19.19 -10.08 -13.50
N ILE A 38 19.32 -10.00 -12.18
CA ILE A 38 18.54 -10.77 -11.22
C ILE A 38 17.52 -9.84 -10.56
N HIS A 39 16.24 -10.18 -10.69
CA HIS A 39 15.17 -9.46 -10.02
C HIS A 39 14.93 -10.04 -8.62
N TYR A 40 15.09 -9.20 -7.61
CA TYR A 40 14.82 -9.54 -6.21
C TYR A 40 13.44 -9.01 -5.80
N ASP A 41 12.49 -9.92 -5.64
CA ASP A 41 11.18 -9.58 -5.07
C ASP A 41 11.32 -9.33 -3.56
N ASN A 42 10.77 -8.20 -3.10
CA ASN A 42 10.69 -7.86 -1.69
C ASN A 42 9.22 -7.76 -1.23
N PRO A 43 8.94 -7.96 0.06
CA PRO A 43 7.63 -7.64 0.62
C PRO A 43 7.25 -6.18 0.31
N ARG A 44 5.98 -5.97 -0.03
CA ARG A 44 5.47 -4.62 -0.27
C ARG A 44 5.13 -3.95 1.05
N ILE A 45 5.53 -2.69 1.17
CA ILE A 45 5.17 -1.86 2.31
C ILE A 45 3.84 -1.18 1.99
N VAL A 46 2.92 -1.25 2.94
CA VAL A 46 1.65 -0.51 2.94
C VAL A 46 1.75 0.51 4.06
N ALA A 47 1.63 1.78 3.72
CA ALA A 47 1.61 2.89 4.66
C ALA A 47 0.16 3.35 4.88
N GLY A 48 -0.23 3.62 6.12
CA GLY A 48 -1.58 4.08 6.43
C GLY A 48 -1.71 4.66 7.82
N ALA A 49 -2.91 5.16 8.14
CA ALA A 49 -3.14 5.79 9.42
C ALA A 49 -4.53 5.47 10.01
N VAL A 50 -4.57 5.36 11.33
CA VAL A 50 -5.81 5.51 12.10
C VAL A 50 -6.02 7.00 12.34
N CYS A 51 -6.96 7.58 11.58
CA CYS A 51 -7.26 9.00 11.62
C CYS A 51 -8.44 9.29 12.52
N THR A 52 -8.33 10.35 13.33
CA THR A 52 -9.39 10.75 14.25
C THR A 52 -9.79 12.20 14.09
N TRP A 53 -11.09 12.46 14.22
CA TRP A 53 -11.67 13.78 14.40
C TRP A 53 -12.52 13.78 15.67
N GLN A 54 -12.11 14.58 16.66
CA GLN A 54 -12.63 14.46 18.03
C GLN A 54 -12.46 13.00 18.51
N ASP A 55 -13.49 12.32 18.93
CA ASP A 55 -13.41 10.92 19.39
C ASP A 55 -13.85 9.91 18.31
N LYS A 56 -14.01 10.35 17.05
CA LYS A 56 -14.48 9.52 15.94
C LYS A 56 -13.32 9.02 15.07
N ILE A 57 -13.47 7.83 14.54
CA ILE A 57 -12.54 7.16 13.65
C ILE A 57 -12.96 7.38 12.20
N LEU A 58 -12.04 7.81 11.35
CA LEU A 58 -12.22 7.86 9.90
C LEU A 58 -12.10 6.46 9.30
N LEU A 59 -13.10 6.05 8.54
CA LEU A 59 -13.00 4.89 7.66
C LEU A 59 -13.41 5.27 6.23
N CYS A 60 -12.77 4.62 5.26
CA CYS A 60 -13.05 4.74 3.84
C CYS A 60 -13.75 3.48 3.34
N ARG A 61 -14.78 3.61 2.49
CA ARG A 61 -15.47 2.48 1.89
C ARG A 61 -14.91 2.18 0.53
N ARG A 62 -14.32 1.02 0.36
CA ARG A 62 -13.58 0.62 -0.84
C ARG A 62 -14.44 0.63 -2.11
N ALA A 63 -13.97 1.29 -3.16
CA ALA A 63 -14.56 1.24 -4.50
C ALA A 63 -13.84 0.24 -5.41
N ILE A 64 -12.63 -0.23 -5.03
CA ILE A 64 -11.76 -1.09 -5.83
C ILE A 64 -11.58 -2.49 -5.23
N ARG A 65 -11.17 -3.45 -6.06
CA ARG A 65 -10.79 -4.80 -5.62
C ARG A 65 -9.46 -4.80 -4.84
N PRO A 66 -9.28 -5.72 -3.89
CA PRO A 66 -10.27 -6.65 -3.32
C PRO A 66 -11.22 -5.94 -2.33
N ARG A 67 -12.31 -6.63 -1.95
CA ARG A 67 -13.23 -6.18 -0.90
C ARG A 67 -13.99 -4.87 -1.20
N ILE A 68 -14.49 -4.70 -2.43
CA ILE A 68 -15.40 -3.59 -2.79
C ILE A 68 -16.58 -3.53 -1.80
N GLY A 69 -16.90 -2.32 -1.32
CA GLY A 69 -18.02 -2.03 -0.42
C GLY A 69 -17.71 -2.25 1.06
N TYR A 70 -16.55 -2.81 1.41
CA TYR A 70 -16.09 -2.96 2.80
C TYR A 70 -15.34 -1.71 3.27
N TRP A 71 -15.31 -1.52 4.59
CA TRP A 71 -14.66 -0.39 5.24
C TRP A 71 -13.20 -0.69 5.61
N THR A 72 -12.36 0.32 5.51
CA THR A 72 -10.94 0.23 5.85
C THR A 72 -10.44 1.55 6.43
N ILE A 73 -9.35 1.53 7.16
CA ILE A 73 -8.56 2.75 7.40
C ILE A 73 -7.88 3.15 6.09
N PRO A 74 -7.63 4.45 5.83
CA PRO A 74 -6.88 4.88 4.66
C PRO A 74 -5.47 4.31 4.70
N ALA A 75 -5.09 3.58 3.64
CA ALA A 75 -3.80 2.92 3.52
C ALA A 75 -3.56 2.36 2.12
N GLY A 76 -2.37 2.59 1.57
CA GLY A 76 -1.95 2.06 0.28
C GLY A 76 -0.46 1.78 0.19
N TYR A 77 0.03 1.47 -1.01
CA TYR A 77 1.43 1.14 -1.20
C TYR A 77 2.32 2.36 -1.05
N LEU A 78 3.43 2.17 -0.31
CA LEU A 78 4.48 3.17 -0.21
C LEU A 78 5.14 3.37 -1.58
N GLU A 79 5.25 4.64 -2.00
CA GLU A 79 5.86 5.04 -3.24
C GLU A 79 7.38 5.27 -3.09
N LEU A 80 8.08 5.33 -4.23
CA LEU A 80 9.51 5.62 -4.21
C LEU A 80 9.78 7.07 -3.80
N ASN A 81 10.83 7.27 -2.99
CA ASN A 81 11.30 8.57 -2.52
C ASN A 81 10.37 9.31 -1.55
N GLU A 82 9.44 8.63 -0.90
CA GLU A 82 8.68 9.15 0.24
C GLU A 82 9.04 8.41 1.52
N THR A 83 8.92 9.05 2.66
CA THR A 83 8.98 8.40 3.97
C THR A 83 7.65 7.71 4.27
N ILE A 84 7.63 6.82 5.27
CA ILE A 84 6.43 6.02 5.55
C ILE A 84 5.28 6.92 6.07
N ASP A 85 5.59 7.93 6.86
CA ASP A 85 4.60 8.89 7.36
C ASP A 85 4.09 9.84 6.25
N GLU A 86 4.96 10.26 5.31
CA GLU A 86 4.54 10.99 4.11
C GLU A 86 3.59 10.14 3.27
N GLY A 87 3.93 8.86 3.00
CA GLY A 87 3.07 7.93 2.28
C GLY A 87 1.73 7.71 2.98
N ALA A 88 1.73 7.51 4.31
CA ALA A 88 0.50 7.37 5.07
C ALA A 88 -0.39 8.62 4.99
N GLY A 89 0.21 9.82 5.09
CA GLY A 89 -0.51 11.09 4.95
C GLY A 89 -1.08 11.28 3.53
N ARG A 90 -0.33 10.93 2.50
CA ARG A 90 -0.78 10.97 1.10
C ARG A 90 -2.01 10.07 0.90
N GLU A 91 -1.95 8.82 1.36
CA GLU A 91 -3.06 7.86 1.27
C GLU A 91 -4.33 8.38 1.99
N VAL A 92 -4.18 9.04 3.15
CA VAL A 92 -5.33 9.67 3.83
C VAL A 92 -5.99 10.71 2.92
N VAL A 93 -5.20 11.59 2.30
CA VAL A 93 -5.72 12.62 1.39
C VAL A 93 -6.37 11.98 0.15
N GLU A 94 -5.70 11.02 -0.49
CA GLU A 94 -6.16 10.38 -1.72
C GLU A 94 -7.46 9.57 -1.51
N GLU A 95 -7.57 8.82 -0.41
CA GLU A 95 -8.72 7.95 -0.17
C GLU A 95 -9.91 8.67 0.49
N SER A 96 -9.67 9.72 1.28
CA SER A 96 -10.73 10.38 2.07
C SER A 96 -10.90 11.88 1.83
N GLY A 97 -9.93 12.55 1.22
CA GLY A 97 -9.89 14.01 1.12
C GLY A 97 -9.62 14.72 2.46
N ALA A 98 -9.42 13.99 3.55
CA ALA A 98 -9.20 14.57 4.86
C ALA A 98 -7.81 15.22 4.95
N SER A 99 -7.75 16.36 5.64
CA SER A 99 -6.48 16.98 6.04
C SER A 99 -6.09 16.48 7.43
N VAL A 100 -4.83 16.03 7.58
CA VAL A 100 -4.34 15.44 8.83
C VAL A 100 -2.98 15.99 9.26
N GLU A 101 -2.76 15.96 10.56
CA GLU A 101 -1.44 16.05 11.18
C GLU A 101 -1.02 14.63 11.59
N MET A 102 0.10 14.14 11.01
CA MET A 102 0.64 12.83 11.32
C MET A 102 1.18 12.80 12.75
N GLY A 103 0.85 11.74 13.47
CA GLY A 103 1.20 11.52 14.85
C GLY A 103 2.22 10.39 15.03
N ALA A 104 2.12 9.69 16.16
CA ALA A 104 3.03 8.62 16.51
C ALA A 104 2.85 7.37 15.62
N PHE A 105 3.95 6.65 15.42
CA PHE A 105 3.89 5.30 14.83
C PHE A 105 3.09 4.38 15.77
N LEU A 106 2.04 3.79 15.23
CA LEU A 106 1.12 2.94 15.98
C LEU A 106 1.60 1.48 16.05
N GLY A 107 2.03 0.96 14.91
CA GLY A 107 2.50 -0.42 14.85
C GLY A 107 2.78 -0.93 13.45
N MET A 108 3.46 -2.08 13.42
CA MET A 108 3.76 -2.83 12.22
C MET A 108 2.99 -4.15 12.25
N PHE A 109 2.33 -4.48 11.15
CA PHE A 109 1.56 -5.71 11.00
C PHE A 109 2.02 -6.47 9.77
N GLU A 110 2.49 -7.71 9.96
CA GLU A 110 3.01 -8.54 8.89
C GLU A 110 1.96 -9.50 8.37
N ILE A 111 1.84 -9.60 7.04
CA ILE A 111 0.99 -10.58 6.39
C ILE A 111 1.85 -11.42 5.42
N PRO A 112 2.60 -12.41 5.93
CA PRO A 112 3.57 -13.20 5.14
C PRO A 112 2.94 -13.90 3.95
N ARG A 113 1.69 -14.34 4.06
CA ARG A 113 0.96 -15.07 3.01
C ARG A 113 0.84 -14.29 1.70
N ILE A 114 0.82 -12.95 1.77
CA ILE A 114 0.74 -12.05 0.61
C ILE A 114 1.96 -11.15 0.47
N SER A 115 3.01 -11.41 1.25
CA SER A 115 4.26 -10.63 1.27
C SER A 115 4.00 -9.13 1.43
N GLN A 116 3.24 -8.75 2.46
CA GLN A 116 2.95 -7.35 2.80
C GLN A 116 3.31 -7.04 4.24
N ILE A 117 3.79 -5.82 4.47
CA ILE A 117 4.09 -5.23 5.78
C ILE A 117 3.31 -3.93 5.86
N TYR A 118 2.41 -3.84 6.84
CA TYR A 118 1.63 -2.64 7.11
C TYR A 118 2.32 -1.80 8.18
N MET A 119 2.60 -0.55 7.86
CA MET A 119 3.18 0.45 8.74
C MET A 119 2.11 1.49 9.03
N ILE A 120 1.52 1.44 10.23
CA ILE A 120 0.36 2.25 10.58
C ILE A 120 0.74 3.33 11.59
N TYR A 121 0.29 4.54 11.32
CA TYR A 121 0.45 5.71 12.18
C TYR A 121 -0.88 6.11 12.81
N GLN A 122 -0.82 6.93 13.83
CA GLN A 122 -1.93 7.74 14.30
C GLN A 122 -1.93 9.05 13.50
N ALA A 123 -3.10 9.60 13.24
CA ALA A 123 -3.22 10.91 12.64
C ALA A 123 -4.42 11.68 13.20
N ALA A 124 -4.24 12.96 13.46
CA ALA A 124 -5.31 13.85 13.88
C ALA A 124 -5.82 14.64 12.68
N MET A 125 -7.12 14.53 12.38
CA MET A 125 -7.73 15.37 11.34
C MET A 125 -7.77 16.83 11.82
N THR A 126 -7.54 17.75 10.88
CA THR A 126 -7.58 19.20 11.16
C THR A 126 -8.98 19.81 10.96
N GLY A 127 -9.92 19.03 10.40
CA GLY A 127 -11.32 19.38 10.17
C GLY A 127 -12.15 18.14 9.85
N PRO A 128 -13.49 18.26 9.81
CA PRO A 128 -14.39 17.15 9.53
C PRO A 128 -14.66 16.93 8.04
N GLU A 129 -14.08 17.75 7.17
CA GLU A 129 -14.32 17.73 5.72
C GLU A 129 -13.77 16.44 5.13
N LEU A 130 -14.59 15.79 4.29
CA LEU A 130 -14.26 14.56 3.56
C LEU A 130 -14.62 14.74 2.08
N ASP A 131 -13.71 14.31 1.20
CA ASP A 131 -13.92 14.28 -0.25
C ASP A 131 -13.25 13.03 -0.81
N PRO A 132 -13.90 11.85 -0.72
CA PRO A 132 -13.29 10.58 -1.06
C PRO A 132 -12.86 10.53 -2.53
N GLY A 133 -11.64 10.08 -2.76
CA GLY A 133 -11.08 9.89 -4.09
C GLY A 133 -11.68 8.67 -4.82
N PRO A 134 -11.20 8.37 -6.04
CA PRO A 134 -11.79 7.37 -6.92
C PRO A 134 -11.69 5.92 -6.38
N GLU A 135 -10.80 5.66 -5.44
CA GLU A 135 -10.65 4.34 -4.82
C GLU A 135 -11.60 4.10 -3.65
N SER A 136 -12.29 5.16 -3.18
CA SER A 136 -13.26 5.12 -2.10
C SER A 136 -14.64 5.55 -2.60
N SER A 137 -15.66 4.73 -2.39
CA SER A 137 -17.03 5.08 -2.72
C SER A 137 -17.70 5.94 -1.65
N ASP A 138 -17.10 6.01 -0.45
CA ASP A 138 -17.57 6.76 0.70
C ASP A 138 -16.42 6.95 1.71
N ALA A 139 -16.50 7.98 2.54
CA ALA A 139 -15.65 8.19 3.69
C ALA A 139 -16.50 8.73 4.84
N ALA A 140 -16.36 8.19 6.05
CA ALA A 140 -17.20 8.55 7.17
C ALA A 140 -16.47 8.48 8.51
N LEU A 141 -16.99 9.27 9.47
CA LEU A 141 -16.51 9.32 10.85
C LEU A 141 -17.43 8.49 11.76
N PHE A 142 -16.88 7.48 12.37
CA PHE A 142 -17.59 6.54 13.22
C PHE A 142 -17.28 6.77 14.71
N ASP A 143 -18.28 6.79 15.56
CA ASP A 143 -18.07 6.55 16.97
C ASP A 143 -17.55 5.11 17.15
N TRP A 144 -16.74 4.87 18.17
CA TRP A 144 -16.14 3.55 18.37
C TRP A 144 -17.17 2.41 18.44
N ALA A 145 -18.33 2.69 19.04
CA ALA A 145 -19.40 1.71 19.17
C ALA A 145 -20.11 1.38 17.84
N ASP A 146 -20.02 2.31 16.88
CA ASP A 146 -20.71 2.22 15.59
C ASP A 146 -19.80 1.74 14.46
N ILE A 147 -18.52 1.42 14.76
CA ILE A 147 -17.61 0.84 13.77
C ILE A 147 -18.22 -0.45 13.23
N PRO A 148 -18.32 -0.60 11.88
CA PRO A 148 -18.89 -1.78 11.25
C PRO A 148 -17.90 -2.96 11.24
N TRP A 149 -17.65 -3.55 12.41
CA TRP A 149 -16.62 -4.57 12.63
C TRP A 149 -16.73 -5.78 11.68
N ASP A 150 -17.96 -6.20 11.37
CA ASP A 150 -18.23 -7.34 10.47
C ASP A 150 -17.98 -6.99 8.98
N ASP A 151 -17.98 -5.69 8.65
CA ASP A 151 -17.77 -5.17 7.31
C ASP A 151 -16.38 -4.54 7.11
N LEU A 152 -15.43 -4.79 8.02
CA LEU A 152 -14.05 -4.37 7.82
C LEU A 152 -13.37 -5.21 6.73
N ALA A 153 -12.64 -4.53 5.84
CA ALA A 153 -12.08 -5.14 4.64
C ALA A 153 -10.99 -6.18 4.94
N PHE A 154 -10.15 -5.91 5.93
CA PHE A 154 -8.94 -6.69 6.20
C PHE A 154 -8.70 -6.87 7.69
N PRO A 155 -8.13 -8.01 8.12
CA PRO A 155 -7.75 -8.21 9.52
C PRO A 155 -6.79 -7.15 10.08
N SER A 156 -5.91 -6.60 9.22
CA SER A 156 -4.98 -5.52 9.60
C SER A 156 -5.68 -4.25 10.07
N VAL A 157 -6.88 -3.97 9.56
CA VAL A 157 -7.72 -2.83 10.02
C VAL A 157 -8.16 -3.07 11.47
N THR A 158 -8.69 -4.26 11.76
CA THR A 158 -9.10 -4.64 13.12
C THR A 158 -7.90 -4.54 14.08
N TRP A 159 -6.76 -5.11 13.72
CA TRP A 159 -5.56 -5.05 14.57
C TRP A 159 -5.10 -3.62 14.84
N ALA A 160 -5.08 -2.77 13.80
CA ALA A 160 -4.69 -1.38 13.96
C ALA A 160 -5.64 -0.61 14.91
N LEU A 161 -6.94 -0.81 14.76
CA LEU A 161 -7.95 -0.19 15.62
C LEU A 161 -7.85 -0.69 17.07
N GLU A 162 -7.64 -1.99 17.28
CA GLU A 162 -7.46 -2.57 18.62
C GLU A 162 -6.21 -2.02 19.33
N VAL A 163 -5.08 -1.92 18.61
CA VAL A 163 -3.84 -1.33 19.15
C VAL A 163 -4.01 0.16 19.43
N TYR A 164 -4.74 0.89 18.58
CA TYR A 164 -5.02 2.30 18.80
C TYR A 164 -5.80 2.56 20.10
N ARG A 165 -6.71 1.63 20.45
CA ARG A 165 -7.55 1.75 21.65
C ARG A 165 -6.84 1.35 22.95
N ALA A 166 -5.80 0.50 22.87
CA ALA A 166 -5.10 -0.07 24.04
C ALA A 166 -4.25 0.97 24.78
#